data_b23bf5d8ad4c82d6067c20c2e0c98797
#
_entry.id   b23bf5d8ad4c82d6067c20c2e0c98797
#
_cell.length_a   1.000
_cell.length_b   1.000
_cell.length_c   1.000
_cell.angle_alpha   90.00
_cell.angle_beta   90.00
_cell.angle_gamma   90.00
#
_symmetry.space_group_name_H-M   'P 1'
#
loop_
_entity.id
_entity.type
_entity.pdbx_description
1 polymer ?
#
loop_
_entity_poly.entity_id
_entity_poly.type
_entity_poly.pdbx_seq_one_letter_code
_entity_poly.pdbx_strand_id
1 'polypeptide(L)'
;GGLGFGLKAFCDATLVNGFDLISEMTSLEEAVMSSDLIITGEGSIDAQSIMGKAPFGVAKLAHKHNKPVVAFCGILKDEEALGNVFEKVFPMVDSEVSVEEAINDSSKVLKNKVDSCRLMIEQLVS
;
A
#
# COMPACT_ATOMS: atom_id res chain seq x y z
N GLY A 1 -21.44 -2.69 6.63
CA GLY A 1 -22.64 -2.70 6.92
C GLY A 1 -23.61 -3.84 6.91
N GLY A 2 -24.82 -3.61 6.38
CA GLY A 2 -25.95 -4.52 6.54
C GLY A 2 -25.77 -5.91 5.91
N LEU A 3 -25.04 -6.03 4.79
CA LEU A 3 -24.87 -7.34 4.14
C LEU A 3 -24.09 -8.32 5.04
N GLY A 4 -22.95 -7.90 5.59
CA GLY A 4 -22.16 -8.75 6.49
C GLY A 4 -22.95 -9.14 7.75
N PHE A 5 -23.72 -8.19 8.32
CA PHE A 5 -24.60 -8.48 9.44
C PHE A 5 -25.66 -9.52 9.06
N GLY A 6 -26.35 -9.35 7.92
CA GLY A 6 -27.36 -10.27 7.44
C GLY A 6 -26.80 -11.68 7.22
N LEU A 7 -25.65 -11.81 6.55
CA LEU A 7 -25.00 -13.10 6.34
C LEU A 7 -24.62 -13.78 7.66
N LYS A 8 -24.10 -13.02 8.63
CA LYS A 8 -23.77 -13.56 9.95
C LYS A 8 -25.02 -14.01 10.71
N ALA A 9 -26.08 -13.19 10.68
CA ALA A 9 -27.28 -13.46 11.46
C ALA A 9 -28.17 -14.60 10.89
N PHE A 10 -28.21 -14.74 9.56
CA PHE A 10 -29.17 -15.66 8.90
C PHE A 10 -28.49 -16.84 8.21
N CYS A 11 -27.21 -16.78 7.93
CA CYS A 11 -26.46 -17.82 7.21
C CYS A 11 -25.31 -18.41 8.02
N ASP A 12 -25.15 -18.02 9.29
CA ASP A 12 -24.06 -18.44 10.18
C ASP A 12 -22.67 -18.17 9.56
N ALA A 13 -22.57 -17.11 8.75
CA ALA A 13 -21.34 -16.77 8.06
C ALA A 13 -20.29 -16.21 9.03
N THR A 14 -19.04 -16.61 8.83
CA THR A 14 -17.88 -16.04 9.52
C THR A 14 -17.36 -14.85 8.73
N LEU A 15 -17.23 -13.69 9.40
CA LEU A 15 -16.60 -12.50 8.82
C LEU A 15 -15.10 -12.54 9.10
N VAL A 16 -14.31 -12.49 8.05
CA VAL A 16 -12.86 -12.46 8.14
C VAL A 16 -12.30 -11.18 7.52
N ASN A 17 -11.10 -10.76 7.92
CA ASN A 17 -10.43 -9.66 7.29
C ASN A 17 -10.05 -10.02 5.85
N GLY A 18 -10.42 -9.17 4.89
CA GLY A 18 -10.20 -9.46 3.46
C GLY A 18 -8.72 -9.53 3.10
N PHE A 19 -7.88 -8.67 3.69
CA PHE A 19 -6.44 -8.72 3.47
C PHE A 19 -5.84 -10.04 3.96
N ASP A 20 -6.19 -10.46 5.17
CA ASP A 20 -5.63 -11.69 5.76
C ASP A 20 -6.01 -12.91 4.91
N LEU A 21 -7.28 -13.00 4.48
CA LEU A 21 -7.75 -14.08 3.61
C LEU A 21 -7.02 -14.13 2.27
N ILE A 22 -6.89 -13.00 1.59
CA ILE A 22 -6.19 -12.93 0.29
C ILE A 22 -4.69 -13.20 0.46
N SER A 23 -4.08 -12.68 1.52
CA SER A 23 -2.67 -12.93 1.84
C SER A 23 -2.37 -14.41 2.02
N GLU A 24 -3.25 -15.13 2.74
CA GLU A 24 -3.14 -16.58 2.89
C GLU A 24 -3.31 -17.32 1.56
N MET A 25 -4.38 -16.99 0.80
CA MET A 25 -4.68 -17.65 -0.49
C MET A 25 -3.60 -17.43 -1.56
N THR A 26 -2.85 -16.36 -1.48
CA THR A 26 -1.81 -15.99 -2.46
C THR A 26 -0.39 -16.30 -1.99
N SER A 27 -0.22 -16.89 -0.80
CA SER A 27 1.11 -17.09 -0.19
C SER A 27 1.94 -15.79 -0.13
N LEU A 28 1.27 -14.65 0.12
CA LEU A 28 1.91 -13.34 0.13
C LEU A 28 3.05 -13.27 1.14
N GLU A 29 2.90 -13.91 2.29
CA GLU A 29 3.94 -13.94 3.32
C GLU A 29 5.23 -14.59 2.83
N GLU A 30 5.14 -15.70 2.10
CA GLU A 30 6.30 -16.37 1.51
C GLU A 30 7.00 -15.47 0.47
N ALA A 31 6.22 -14.75 -0.35
CA ALA A 31 6.75 -13.79 -1.30
C ALA A 31 7.49 -12.64 -0.59
N VAL A 32 6.91 -12.10 0.49
CA VAL A 32 7.55 -11.06 1.30
C VAL A 32 8.86 -11.56 1.91
N MET A 33 8.88 -12.76 2.47
CA MET A 33 10.10 -13.35 3.07
C MET A 33 11.24 -13.49 2.06
N SER A 34 10.93 -13.84 0.83
CA SER A 34 11.91 -14.07 -0.25
C SER A 34 12.33 -12.81 -1.00
N SER A 35 11.73 -11.66 -0.70
CA SER A 35 12.03 -10.38 -1.37
C SER A 35 13.03 -9.55 -0.58
N ASP A 36 13.80 -8.71 -1.27
CA ASP A 36 14.73 -7.75 -0.65
C ASP A 36 14.03 -6.40 -0.38
N LEU A 37 13.01 -6.08 -1.14
CA LEU A 37 12.22 -4.86 -1.03
C LEU A 37 10.75 -5.16 -1.35
N ILE A 38 9.86 -4.54 -0.60
CA ILE A 38 8.43 -4.59 -0.85
C ILE A 38 7.97 -3.26 -1.43
N ILE A 39 7.26 -3.31 -2.54
CA ILE A 39 6.64 -2.15 -3.16
C ILE A 39 5.12 -2.34 -3.14
N THR A 40 4.42 -1.36 -2.61
CA THR A 40 2.95 -1.34 -2.59
C THR A 40 2.41 -0.03 -3.13
N GLY A 41 1.10 0.06 -3.34
CA GLY A 41 0.50 1.30 -3.81
C GLY A 41 -1.00 1.38 -3.60
N GLU A 42 -1.49 2.63 -3.63
CA GLU A 42 -2.91 2.96 -3.47
C GLU A 42 -3.22 4.28 -4.18
N GLY A 43 -4.47 4.50 -4.55
CA GLY A 43 -4.90 5.77 -5.13
C GLY A 43 -4.74 6.96 -4.19
N SER A 44 -5.03 6.79 -2.90
CA SER A 44 -4.84 7.82 -1.86
C SER A 44 -4.40 7.18 -0.56
N ILE A 45 -3.33 7.68 0.02
CA ILE A 45 -2.85 7.30 1.35
C ILE A 45 -3.13 8.45 2.31
N ASP A 46 -3.81 8.15 3.42
CA ASP A 46 -4.17 9.07 4.50
C ASP A 46 -4.17 8.35 5.86
N ALA A 47 -4.29 9.09 6.94
CA ALA A 47 -4.34 8.53 8.30
C ALA A 47 -5.48 7.51 8.51
N GLN A 48 -6.60 7.66 7.80
CA GLN A 48 -7.73 6.71 7.89
C GLN A 48 -7.42 5.42 7.14
N SER A 49 -6.51 5.47 6.16
CA SER A 49 -6.09 4.30 5.38
C SER A 49 -5.32 3.28 6.22
N ILE A 50 -4.78 3.68 7.38
CA ILE A 50 -4.07 2.79 8.34
C ILE A 50 -4.99 1.66 8.83
N MET A 51 -6.29 1.89 8.86
CA MET A 51 -7.27 0.92 9.35
C MET A 51 -7.78 -0.01 8.22
N GLY A 52 -7.01 -1.05 7.89
CA GLY A 52 -7.52 -2.20 7.12
C GLY A 52 -7.38 -2.14 5.60
N LYS A 53 -6.67 -1.15 5.02
CA LYS A 53 -6.36 -1.14 3.58
C LYS A 53 -5.14 -2.02 3.25
N ALA A 54 -5.10 -2.54 2.03
CA ALA A 54 -4.07 -3.46 1.57
C ALA A 54 -2.63 -2.95 1.76
N PRO A 55 -2.25 -1.68 1.45
CA PRO A 55 -0.88 -1.21 1.65
C PRO A 55 -0.38 -1.33 3.08
N PHE A 56 -1.25 -1.11 4.06
CA PHE A 56 -0.89 -1.23 5.48
C PHE A 56 -0.78 -2.68 5.93
N GLY A 57 -1.63 -3.56 5.40
CA GLY A 57 -1.48 -5.00 5.60
C GLY A 57 -0.15 -5.52 5.06
N VAL A 58 0.23 -5.07 3.86
CA VAL A 58 1.53 -5.38 3.23
C VAL A 58 2.68 -4.83 4.07
N ALA A 59 2.61 -3.57 4.51
CA ALA A 59 3.65 -2.97 5.35
C ALA A 59 3.82 -3.71 6.69
N LYS A 60 2.71 -4.05 7.34
CA LYS A 60 2.74 -4.84 8.59
C LYS A 60 3.43 -6.20 8.38
N LEU A 61 3.16 -6.85 7.25
CA LEU A 61 3.77 -8.12 6.91
C LEU A 61 5.27 -7.95 6.59
N ALA A 62 5.65 -6.89 5.88
CA ALA A 62 7.04 -6.55 5.61
C ALA A 62 7.82 -6.32 6.92
N HIS A 63 7.28 -5.54 7.85
CA HIS A 63 7.90 -5.31 9.16
C HIS A 63 8.06 -6.57 9.99
N LYS A 64 7.07 -7.48 9.95
CA LYS A 64 7.17 -8.79 10.62
C LYS A 64 8.42 -9.56 10.19
N HIS A 65 8.85 -9.39 8.95
CA HIS A 65 10.00 -10.06 8.35
C HIS A 65 11.23 -9.16 8.17
N ASN A 66 11.24 -7.97 8.80
CA ASN A 66 12.32 -6.98 8.69
C ASN A 66 12.68 -6.63 7.23
N LYS A 67 11.66 -6.50 6.38
CA LYS A 67 11.82 -6.12 4.98
C LYS A 67 11.49 -4.64 4.80
N PRO A 68 12.31 -3.88 4.08
CA PRO A 68 11.98 -2.50 3.73
C PRO A 68 10.74 -2.47 2.85
N VAL A 69 9.88 -1.48 3.08
CA VAL A 69 8.64 -1.31 2.31
C VAL A 69 8.47 0.15 1.89
N VAL A 70 8.22 0.35 0.60
CA VAL A 70 7.90 1.67 0.05
C VAL A 70 6.51 1.66 -0.57
N ALA A 71 5.86 2.82 -0.59
CA ALA A 71 4.55 2.96 -1.19
C ALA A 71 4.54 4.03 -2.29
N PHE A 72 3.86 3.74 -3.40
CA PHE A 72 3.47 4.72 -4.40
C PHE A 72 1.99 5.06 -4.22
N CYS A 73 1.64 6.34 -4.27
CA CYS A 73 0.23 6.72 -4.20
C CYS A 73 -0.10 7.89 -5.15
N GLY A 74 -1.35 7.96 -5.55
CA GLY A 74 -1.84 9.10 -6.32
C GLY A 74 -1.73 10.38 -5.49
N ILE A 75 -2.35 10.38 -4.32
CA ILE A 75 -2.37 11.51 -3.38
C ILE A 75 -1.93 11.06 -2.00
N LEU A 76 -1.00 11.79 -1.41
CA LEU A 76 -0.59 11.63 -0.02
C LEU A 76 -1.23 12.71 0.84
N LYS A 77 -1.90 12.29 1.91
CA LYS A 77 -2.47 13.18 2.93
C LYS A 77 -1.96 12.76 4.30
N ASP A 78 -1.77 13.74 5.17
CA ASP A 78 -1.38 13.50 6.57
C ASP A 78 -0.11 12.64 6.71
N GLU A 79 0.96 12.97 5.97
CA GLU A 79 2.23 12.23 5.96
C GLU A 79 2.77 11.98 7.38
N GLU A 80 2.66 12.97 8.27
CA GLU A 80 3.10 12.86 9.67
C GLU A 80 2.38 11.74 10.43
N ALA A 81 1.10 11.50 10.12
CA ALA A 81 0.30 10.46 10.76
C ALA A 81 0.69 9.03 10.33
N LEU A 82 1.42 8.89 9.22
CA LEU A 82 1.90 7.58 8.76
C LEU A 82 3.07 7.07 9.59
N GLY A 83 3.79 7.97 10.28
CA GLY A 83 4.95 7.59 11.09
C GLY A 83 5.95 6.76 10.29
N ASN A 84 6.40 5.64 10.87
CA ASN A 84 7.38 4.74 10.26
C ASN A 84 6.73 3.52 9.58
N VAL A 85 5.51 3.65 9.04
CA VAL A 85 4.82 2.52 8.38
C VAL A 85 5.52 2.13 7.08
N PHE A 86 6.02 3.12 6.34
CA PHE A 86 6.78 2.93 5.11
C PHE A 86 8.14 3.59 5.25
N GLU A 87 9.19 2.99 4.68
CA GLU A 87 10.50 3.63 4.57
C GLU A 87 10.40 4.94 3.79
N LYS A 88 9.56 4.92 2.73
CA LYS A 88 9.24 6.09 1.94
C LYS A 88 7.89 5.96 1.26
N VAL A 89 7.19 7.09 1.13
CA VAL A 89 5.99 7.21 0.29
C VAL A 89 6.28 8.16 -0.86
N PHE A 90 5.93 7.75 -2.06
CA PHE A 90 6.13 8.52 -3.30
C PHE A 90 4.77 8.93 -3.89
N PRO A 91 4.27 10.13 -3.60
CA PRO A 91 3.05 10.62 -4.22
C PRO A 91 3.27 10.95 -5.69
N MET A 92 2.29 10.65 -6.53
CA MET A 92 2.27 11.07 -7.94
C MET A 92 1.91 12.54 -8.08
N VAL A 93 0.97 13.02 -7.26
CA VAL A 93 0.58 14.43 -7.20
C VAL A 93 1.53 15.16 -6.26
N ASP A 94 2.16 16.22 -6.77
CA ASP A 94 3.09 17.07 -6.03
C ASP A 94 3.04 18.52 -6.55
N SER A 95 4.09 19.32 -6.35
CA SER A 95 4.15 20.70 -6.82
C SER A 95 4.25 20.84 -8.35
N GLU A 96 4.64 19.76 -9.05
CA GLU A 96 4.88 19.76 -10.50
C GLU A 96 3.76 19.04 -11.26
N VAL A 97 3.11 18.04 -10.63
CA VAL A 97 2.09 17.20 -11.24
C VAL A 97 0.73 17.43 -10.57
N SER A 98 -0.23 17.88 -11.33
CA SER A 98 -1.61 18.11 -10.87
C SER A 98 -2.38 16.78 -10.72
N VAL A 99 -3.50 16.83 -9.96
CA VAL A 99 -4.43 15.69 -9.84
C VAL A 99 -4.99 15.29 -11.20
N GLU A 100 -5.35 16.26 -12.04
CA GLU A 100 -5.91 16.02 -13.37
C GLU A 100 -4.90 15.30 -14.28
N GLU A 101 -3.64 15.73 -14.27
CA GLU A 101 -2.58 15.09 -15.03
C GLU A 101 -2.30 13.65 -14.52
N ALA A 102 -2.24 13.48 -13.21
CA ALA A 102 -2.02 12.17 -12.61
C ALA A 102 -3.15 11.16 -12.93
N ILE A 103 -4.38 11.63 -13.13
CA ILE A 103 -5.52 10.79 -13.54
C ILE A 103 -5.45 10.49 -15.04
N ASN A 104 -5.26 11.52 -15.88
CA ASN A 104 -5.33 11.39 -17.33
C ASN A 104 -4.14 10.60 -17.91
N ASP A 105 -2.94 10.78 -17.34
CA ASP A 105 -1.69 10.17 -17.80
C ASP A 105 -1.03 9.31 -16.71
N SER A 106 -1.81 8.62 -15.89
CA SER A 106 -1.36 7.89 -14.69
C SER A 106 -0.16 6.97 -14.94
N SER A 107 -0.14 6.25 -16.04
CA SER A 107 0.96 5.34 -16.41
C SER A 107 2.28 6.10 -16.66
N LYS A 108 2.22 7.22 -17.36
CA LYS A 108 3.38 8.07 -17.64
C LYS A 108 3.89 8.75 -16.37
N VAL A 109 2.98 9.28 -15.57
CA VAL A 109 3.31 9.95 -14.30
C VAL A 109 3.96 8.95 -13.35
N LEU A 110 3.39 7.75 -13.17
CA LEU A 110 3.97 6.71 -12.34
C LEU A 110 5.35 6.30 -12.83
N LYS A 111 5.53 6.08 -14.14
CA LYS A 111 6.84 5.74 -14.71
C LYS A 111 7.88 6.82 -14.41
N ASN A 112 7.55 8.09 -14.66
CA ASN A 112 8.46 9.20 -14.38
C ASN A 112 8.82 9.28 -12.90
N LYS A 113 7.84 9.05 -12.00
CA LYS A 113 8.06 9.02 -10.55
C LYS A 113 9.02 7.89 -10.16
N VAL A 114 8.82 6.69 -10.68
CA VAL A 114 9.71 5.54 -10.44
C VAL A 114 11.13 5.85 -10.94
N ASP A 115 11.27 6.39 -12.15
CA ASP A 115 12.58 6.73 -12.71
C ASP A 115 13.30 7.79 -11.85
N SER A 116 12.58 8.79 -11.31
CA SER A 116 13.14 9.84 -10.46
C SER A 116 13.60 9.37 -9.08
N CYS A 117 12.95 8.34 -8.51
CA CYS A 117 13.27 7.83 -7.18
C CYS A 117 14.10 6.53 -7.20
N ARG A 118 14.49 6.05 -8.37
CA ARG A 118 15.22 4.79 -8.56
C ARG A 118 16.46 4.66 -7.68
N LEU A 119 17.34 5.65 -7.68
CA LEU A 119 18.56 5.60 -6.87
C LEU A 119 18.28 5.51 -5.37
N MET A 120 17.25 6.20 -4.91
CA MET A 120 16.83 6.14 -3.51
C MET A 120 16.30 4.74 -3.15
N ILE A 121 15.53 4.12 -4.04
CA ILE A 121 15.02 2.77 -3.86
C ILE A 121 16.16 1.75 -3.85
N GLU A 122 17.13 1.87 -4.76
CA GLU A 122 18.31 0.99 -4.83
C GLU A 122 19.14 1.03 -3.53
N GLN A 123 19.20 2.16 -2.84
CA GLN A 123 19.88 2.30 -1.54
C GLN A 123 19.20 1.54 -0.39
N LEU A 124 17.91 1.24 -0.50
CA LEU A 124 17.19 0.48 0.54
C LEU A 124 17.47 -1.01 0.50
N VAL A 125 18.05 -1.51 -0.58
CA VAL A 125 18.37 -2.94 -0.77
C VAL A 125 19.88 -3.21 -0.80
N SER A 126 20.67 -2.17 -0.57
CA SER A 126 22.15 -2.27 -0.49
C SER A 126 22.59 -2.52 0.93
#